data_e6db7aca1a6c9ffe7b65ef6420010cef
#
_entry.id   e6db7aca1a6c9ffe7b65ef6420010cef
#
_cell.length_a   1.000
_cell.length_b   1.000
_cell.length_c   1.000
_cell.angle_alpha   90.00
_cell.angle_beta   90.00
_cell.angle_gamma   90.00
#
_symmetry.space_group_name_H-M   'P 1'
#
loop_
_entity.id
_entity.type
_entity.pdbx_description
1 polymer ?
#
loop_
_entity_poly.entity_id
_entity_poly.type
_entity_poly.pdbx_seq_one_letter_code
_entity_poly.pdbx_strand_id
1 'polypeptide(L)'
;MHEAGHGIYEQNISEEFTRTAMTTDFLSFYAVGGVSFGAHESQSRLYENHIGRSKIFWENHFGDLKDCFPEALKNVSAEDFFKAVNVVEPSLIRVESDESTYDFHIMLRVDIESMLIDKSLKVADLPVIWNEQIKEYLDLKVPDDSQGVLQDIHWSGGQFGTFCNYTIGNVMAAQLMETMKNNKPEIQNNINKANYLPLLNWLSSNIHSHGRRYTRNELLERSTGETLNPLPYLKYLKNKANQVYGVSFND
;
A
#
# COMPACT_ATOMS: atom_id res chain seq x y z
N MET A 1 4.39 9.89 -4.77
CA MET A 1 4.08 8.74 -5.68
C MET A 1 2.77 8.05 -5.31
N HIS A 2 2.45 7.96 -4.03
CA HIS A 2 1.19 7.35 -3.55
C HIS A 2 -0.04 7.95 -4.25
N GLU A 3 -0.28 9.24 -4.09
CA GLU A 3 -1.42 9.94 -4.69
C GLU A 3 -1.41 9.90 -6.24
N ALA A 4 -0.20 9.87 -6.82
CA ALA A 4 -0.08 9.69 -8.27
C ALA A 4 -0.58 8.33 -8.73
N GLY A 5 -0.39 7.27 -7.93
CA GLY A 5 -0.92 5.94 -8.21
C GLY A 5 -2.45 5.92 -8.28
N HIS A 6 -3.12 6.58 -7.32
CA HIS A 6 -4.56 6.79 -7.36
C HIS A 6 -5.01 7.56 -8.59
N GLY A 7 -4.33 8.69 -8.89
CA GLY A 7 -4.65 9.52 -10.04
C GLY A 7 -4.44 8.81 -11.37
N ILE A 8 -3.38 8.01 -11.50
CA ILE A 8 -3.10 7.23 -12.71
C ILE A 8 -4.20 6.18 -12.94
N TYR A 9 -4.69 5.53 -11.87
CA TYR A 9 -5.81 4.60 -12.00
C TYR A 9 -7.05 5.30 -12.58
N GLU A 10 -7.49 6.38 -11.96
CA GLU A 10 -8.69 7.10 -12.38
C GLU A 10 -8.57 7.67 -13.82
N GLN A 11 -7.40 8.16 -14.20
CA GLN A 11 -7.14 8.71 -15.54
C GLN A 11 -7.16 7.66 -16.66
N ASN A 12 -6.96 6.38 -16.34
CA ASN A 12 -6.88 5.29 -17.31
C ASN A 12 -8.13 4.39 -17.31
N ILE A 13 -9.19 4.78 -16.60
CA ILE A 13 -10.50 4.11 -16.70
C ILE A 13 -11.04 4.32 -18.13
N SER A 14 -11.63 3.27 -18.69
CA SER A 14 -12.19 3.29 -20.05
C SER A 14 -13.21 4.40 -20.24
N GLU A 15 -13.15 5.13 -21.34
CA GLU A 15 -14.06 6.25 -21.66
C GLU A 15 -15.54 5.83 -21.67
N GLU A 16 -15.81 4.54 -21.99
CA GLU A 16 -17.18 3.98 -21.96
C GLU A 16 -17.84 4.07 -20.58
N PHE A 17 -17.03 4.14 -19.51
CA PHE A 17 -17.52 4.26 -18.14
C PHE A 17 -17.68 5.72 -17.68
N THR A 18 -17.26 6.70 -18.48
CA THR A 18 -17.33 8.11 -18.11
C THR A 18 -18.75 8.49 -17.73
N ARG A 19 -18.90 9.15 -16.57
CA ARG A 19 -20.20 9.55 -15.97
C ARG A 19 -21.12 8.38 -15.61
N THR A 20 -20.57 7.21 -15.39
CA THR A 20 -21.29 6.06 -14.83
C THR A 20 -20.81 5.75 -13.43
N ALA A 21 -21.53 4.89 -12.71
CA ALA A 21 -21.09 4.39 -11.40
C ALA A 21 -19.80 3.55 -11.46
N MET A 22 -19.34 3.17 -12.66
CA MET A 22 -18.11 2.44 -12.87
C MET A 22 -16.84 3.31 -12.80
N THR A 23 -16.99 4.65 -12.90
CA THR A 23 -15.86 5.60 -12.72
C THR A 23 -15.76 6.14 -11.33
N THR A 24 -16.89 6.38 -10.66
CA THR A 24 -16.92 7.06 -9.37
C THR A 24 -17.80 6.32 -8.39
N ASP A 25 -17.47 6.39 -7.14
CA ASP A 25 -18.32 5.93 -6.06
C ASP A 25 -19.24 7.05 -5.62
N PHE A 26 -20.33 7.26 -6.36
CA PHE A 26 -21.32 8.28 -6.03
C PHE A 26 -22.12 8.01 -4.77
N LEU A 27 -22.22 6.74 -4.37
CA LEU A 27 -23.20 6.34 -3.37
C LEU A 27 -22.61 6.14 -2.01
N SER A 28 -21.35 6.19 -1.87
CA SER A 28 -20.65 6.12 -0.63
C SER A 28 -19.46 5.25 -0.70
N PHE A 29 -18.51 5.83 -1.24
CA PHE A 29 -17.32 5.56 -0.55
C PHE A 29 -16.92 4.10 -0.51
N TYR A 30 -17.35 3.21 -1.27
CA TYR A 30 -16.84 1.83 -1.18
C TYR A 30 -17.90 0.76 -1.35
N ALA A 31 -19.14 1.15 -1.41
CA ALA A 31 -20.26 0.20 -1.41
C ALA A 31 -20.79 -0.13 -2.81
N VAL A 32 -20.39 0.65 -3.81
CA VAL A 32 -20.96 0.50 -5.16
C VAL A 32 -19.87 0.23 -6.18
N GLY A 33 -20.18 -0.70 -7.03
CA GLY A 33 -19.27 -1.13 -8.06
C GLY A 33 -18.31 -2.20 -7.58
N GLY A 34 -17.85 -2.98 -8.46
CA GLY A 34 -17.14 -4.19 -8.18
C GLY A 34 -15.79 -4.01 -7.49
N VAL A 35 -15.05 -2.98 -7.86
CA VAL A 35 -13.69 -2.82 -7.34
C VAL A 35 -13.71 -2.17 -5.98
N SER A 36 -13.16 -2.88 -5.00
CA SER A 36 -13.00 -2.38 -3.64
C SER A 36 -11.95 -1.27 -3.57
N PHE A 37 -12.03 -0.47 -2.51
CA PHE A 37 -10.99 0.50 -2.17
C PHE A 37 -9.59 -0.14 -2.11
N GLY A 38 -9.48 -1.41 -1.71
CA GLY A 38 -8.23 -2.15 -1.74
C GLY A 38 -7.60 -2.28 -3.12
N ALA A 39 -8.42 -2.42 -4.19
CA ALA A 39 -7.89 -2.43 -5.56
C ALA A 39 -7.36 -1.04 -5.97
N HIS A 40 -8.04 0.03 -5.57
CA HIS A 40 -7.59 1.41 -5.79
C HIS A 40 -6.30 1.70 -5.01
N GLU A 41 -6.24 1.29 -3.74
CA GLU A 41 -5.06 1.40 -2.89
C GLU A 41 -3.90 0.55 -3.40
N SER A 42 -4.16 -0.55 -4.10
CA SER A 42 -3.08 -1.35 -4.68
C SER A 42 -2.25 -0.59 -5.71
N GLN A 43 -2.84 0.39 -6.39
CA GLN A 43 -2.14 1.19 -7.38
C GLN A 43 -1.24 2.25 -6.71
N SER A 44 -1.73 2.91 -5.67
CA SER A 44 -0.92 3.83 -4.86
C SER A 44 0.26 3.11 -4.22
N ARG A 45 0.01 1.94 -3.60
CA ARG A 45 1.05 1.14 -2.95
C ARG A 45 2.05 0.54 -3.95
N LEU A 46 1.60 0.17 -5.15
CA LEU A 46 2.50 -0.29 -6.20
C LEU A 46 3.51 0.80 -6.60
N TYR A 47 3.03 2.01 -6.90
CA TYR A 47 3.92 3.11 -7.28
C TYR A 47 4.74 3.62 -6.09
N GLU A 48 4.22 3.64 -4.87
CA GLU A 48 4.96 4.04 -3.68
C GLU A 48 6.06 3.03 -3.35
N ASN A 49 5.68 1.76 -3.12
CA ASN A 49 6.55 0.78 -2.50
C ASN A 49 7.37 -0.02 -3.49
N HIS A 50 6.73 -0.52 -4.57
CA HIS A 50 7.42 -1.37 -5.55
C HIS A 50 8.23 -0.57 -6.57
N ILE A 51 7.88 0.69 -6.80
CA ILE A 51 8.63 1.60 -7.68
C ILE A 51 9.42 2.60 -6.84
N GLY A 52 8.77 3.54 -6.17
CA GLY A 52 9.38 4.70 -5.52
C GLY A 52 10.33 4.38 -4.37
N ARG A 53 10.10 3.27 -3.67
CA ARG A 53 10.99 2.80 -2.60
C ARG A 53 11.93 1.68 -3.04
N SER A 54 11.99 1.36 -4.35
CA SER A 54 12.89 0.33 -4.87
C SER A 54 14.32 0.83 -5.01
N LYS A 55 15.30 -0.08 -4.88
CA LYS A 55 16.71 0.24 -5.08
C LYS A 55 16.98 0.77 -6.48
N ILE A 56 16.42 0.12 -7.50
CA ILE A 56 16.61 0.50 -8.89
C ILE A 56 16.05 1.88 -9.22
N PHE A 57 14.97 2.31 -8.56
CA PHE A 57 14.44 3.66 -8.72
C PHE A 57 15.48 4.69 -8.28
N TRP A 58 16.09 4.50 -7.10
CA TRP A 58 17.07 5.43 -6.58
C TRP A 58 18.41 5.35 -7.31
N GLU A 59 18.81 4.20 -7.83
CA GLU A 59 19.96 4.09 -8.73
C GLU A 59 19.79 4.94 -9.99
N ASN A 60 18.57 5.04 -10.52
CA ASN A 60 18.28 5.84 -11.71
C ASN A 60 18.03 7.33 -11.44
N HIS A 61 17.39 7.68 -10.30
CA HIS A 61 16.84 9.02 -10.07
C HIS A 61 17.49 9.80 -8.92
N PHE A 62 18.40 9.18 -8.17
CA PHE A 62 19.07 9.87 -7.05
C PHE A 62 19.90 11.07 -7.51
N GLY A 63 20.48 11.01 -8.70
CA GLY A 63 21.20 12.13 -9.31
C GLY A 63 20.33 13.39 -9.40
N ASP A 64 19.12 13.25 -9.94
CA ASP A 64 18.17 14.37 -10.08
C ASP A 64 17.78 14.95 -8.72
N LEU A 65 17.56 14.07 -7.72
CA LEU A 65 17.28 14.52 -6.35
C LEU A 65 18.46 15.26 -5.74
N LYS A 66 19.67 14.76 -5.95
CA LYS A 66 20.91 15.38 -5.44
C LYS A 66 21.15 16.74 -6.06
N ASP A 67 20.82 16.93 -7.33
CA ASP A 67 20.91 18.22 -8.01
C ASP A 67 19.92 19.24 -7.43
N CYS A 68 18.75 18.79 -6.95
CA CYS A 68 17.80 19.65 -6.25
C CYS A 68 18.25 20.02 -4.82
N PHE A 69 19.01 19.15 -4.14
CA PHE A 69 19.43 19.31 -2.74
C PHE A 69 20.93 19.06 -2.55
N PRO A 70 21.82 19.79 -3.26
CA PRO A 70 23.24 19.46 -3.36
C PRO A 70 23.97 19.48 -2.02
N GLU A 71 23.70 20.44 -1.15
CA GLU A 71 24.37 20.54 0.16
C GLU A 71 23.89 19.48 1.14
N ALA A 72 22.57 19.21 1.18
CA ALA A 72 21.99 18.21 2.09
C ALA A 72 22.41 16.77 1.72
N LEU A 73 22.57 16.50 0.42
CA LEU A 73 22.90 15.17 -0.09
C LEU A 73 24.35 15.00 -0.53
N LYS A 74 25.24 15.95 -0.19
CA LYS A 74 26.64 16.01 -0.64
C LYS A 74 27.38 14.68 -0.46
N ASN A 75 27.25 14.07 0.72
CA ASN A 75 27.94 12.86 1.12
C ASN A 75 27.03 11.61 1.14
N VAL A 76 25.85 11.69 0.53
CA VAL A 76 24.88 10.61 0.47
C VAL A 76 24.99 9.90 -0.88
N SER A 77 25.01 8.59 -0.89
CA SER A 77 24.91 7.75 -2.09
C SER A 77 23.47 7.34 -2.35
N ALA A 78 23.17 6.86 -3.57
CA ALA A 78 21.88 6.25 -3.90
C ALA A 78 21.55 5.04 -3.01
N GLU A 79 22.56 4.26 -2.65
CA GLU A 79 22.42 3.11 -1.72
C GLU A 79 22.07 3.56 -0.30
N ASP A 80 22.74 4.60 0.22
CA ASP A 80 22.42 5.15 1.54
C ASP A 80 21.01 5.71 1.58
N PHE A 81 20.60 6.42 0.51
CA PHE A 81 19.27 6.96 0.40
C PHE A 81 18.20 5.86 0.30
N PHE A 82 18.45 4.82 -0.52
CA PHE A 82 17.58 3.66 -0.58
C PHE A 82 17.38 3.01 0.79
N LYS A 83 18.46 2.83 1.55
CA LYS A 83 18.38 2.27 2.92
C LYS A 83 17.60 3.19 3.86
N ALA A 84 17.84 4.49 3.79
CA ALA A 84 17.18 5.49 4.65
C ALA A 84 15.66 5.54 4.44
N VAL A 85 15.18 5.48 3.19
CA VAL A 85 13.73 5.51 2.91
C VAL A 85 13.02 4.18 3.17
N ASN A 86 13.78 3.13 3.52
CA ASN A 86 13.26 1.79 3.84
C ASN A 86 13.68 1.34 5.25
N VAL A 87 14.03 2.26 6.13
CA VAL A 87 14.27 1.94 7.56
C VAL A 87 13.01 1.34 8.16
N VAL A 88 13.16 0.26 8.91
CA VAL A 88 12.09 -0.37 9.69
C VAL A 88 12.24 0.08 11.14
N GLU A 89 11.30 0.91 11.58
CA GLU A 89 11.27 1.43 12.95
C GLU A 89 9.81 1.59 13.39
N PRO A 90 9.32 0.77 14.35
CA PRO A 90 7.96 0.91 14.84
C PRO A 90 7.66 2.34 15.31
N SER A 91 6.55 2.90 14.89
CA SER A 91 6.11 4.24 15.25
C SER A 91 4.67 4.22 15.74
N LEU A 92 4.24 5.30 16.44
CA LEU A 92 2.87 5.39 16.96
C LEU A 92 1.86 5.77 15.88
N ILE A 93 2.29 6.54 14.88
CA ILE A 93 1.39 7.14 13.88
C ILE A 93 1.36 6.29 12.60
N ARG A 94 0.20 5.74 12.29
CA ARG A 94 -0.01 4.84 11.14
C ARG A 94 0.48 5.43 9.81
N VAL A 95 0.15 6.69 9.52
CA VAL A 95 0.49 7.31 8.23
C VAL A 95 1.99 7.61 8.09
N GLU A 96 2.74 7.59 9.19
CA GLU A 96 4.19 7.80 9.23
C GLU A 96 4.96 6.48 9.37
N SER A 97 4.26 5.36 9.58
CA SER A 97 4.91 4.07 9.80
C SER A 97 5.60 3.54 8.55
N ASP A 98 6.67 2.78 8.75
CA ASP A 98 7.37 2.10 7.69
C ASP A 98 6.54 0.97 7.05
N GLU A 99 6.97 0.50 5.88
CA GLU A 99 6.24 -0.51 5.11
C GLU A 99 6.04 -1.83 5.84
N SER A 100 7.01 -2.24 6.67
CA SER A 100 6.96 -3.54 7.36
C SER A 100 6.07 -3.52 8.59
N THR A 101 6.00 -2.39 9.30
CA THR A 101 5.18 -2.25 10.52
C THR A 101 3.79 -1.68 10.24
N TYR A 102 3.55 -1.13 9.05
CA TYR A 102 2.27 -0.54 8.66
C TYR A 102 1.08 -1.48 8.87
N ASP A 103 1.21 -2.74 8.48
CA ASP A 103 0.10 -3.69 8.55
C ASP A 103 -0.28 -4.05 9.99
N PHE A 104 0.62 -3.95 10.97
CA PHE A 104 0.27 -4.09 12.38
C PHE A 104 -0.69 -3.00 12.85
N HIS A 105 -0.53 -1.77 12.35
CA HIS A 105 -1.50 -0.69 12.59
C HIS A 105 -2.87 -1.00 12.00
N ILE A 106 -2.93 -1.68 10.86
CA ILE A 106 -4.20 -2.09 10.25
C ILE A 106 -4.82 -3.24 11.02
N MET A 107 -4.04 -4.26 11.40
CA MET A 107 -4.52 -5.42 12.14
C MET A 107 -5.21 -5.01 13.44
N LEU A 108 -4.55 -4.18 14.27
CA LEU A 108 -5.15 -3.73 15.52
C LEU A 108 -6.48 -2.98 15.32
N ARG A 109 -6.60 -2.19 14.24
CA ARG A 109 -7.83 -1.46 13.93
C ARG A 109 -8.96 -2.39 13.50
N VAL A 110 -8.65 -3.42 12.74
CA VAL A 110 -9.63 -4.43 12.31
C VAL A 110 -10.13 -5.23 13.52
N ASP A 111 -9.22 -5.58 14.43
CA ASP A 111 -9.59 -6.29 15.66
C ASP A 111 -10.48 -5.42 16.56
N ILE A 112 -10.13 -4.17 16.75
CA ILE A 112 -10.94 -3.21 17.51
C ILE A 112 -12.31 -2.98 16.85
N GLU A 113 -12.36 -2.79 15.51
CA GLU A 113 -13.64 -2.66 14.79
C GLU A 113 -14.54 -3.87 15.00
N SER A 114 -13.96 -5.08 14.96
CA SER A 114 -14.70 -6.31 15.21
C SER A 114 -15.30 -6.32 16.60
N MET A 115 -14.52 -5.94 17.63
CA MET A 115 -14.98 -5.86 19.01
C MET A 115 -16.04 -4.77 19.23
N LEU A 116 -15.97 -3.65 18.52
CA LEU A 116 -16.97 -2.58 18.59
C LEU A 116 -18.30 -3.01 17.94
N ILE A 117 -18.23 -3.67 16.78
CA ILE A 117 -19.42 -4.12 16.03
C ILE A 117 -20.14 -5.26 16.74
N ASP A 118 -19.44 -6.21 17.29
CA ASP A 118 -20.04 -7.31 18.06
C ASP A 118 -20.42 -6.93 19.49
N LYS A 119 -20.10 -5.69 19.90
CA LYS A 119 -20.40 -5.10 21.21
C LYS A 119 -19.65 -5.76 22.40
N SER A 120 -18.58 -6.48 22.15
CA SER A 120 -17.68 -6.99 23.20
C SER A 120 -16.82 -5.87 23.81
N LEU A 121 -16.59 -4.78 23.07
CA LEU A 121 -15.90 -3.58 23.54
C LEU A 121 -16.86 -2.39 23.62
N LYS A 122 -16.86 -1.69 24.77
CA LYS A 122 -17.55 -0.41 24.91
C LYS A 122 -16.66 0.73 24.42
N VAL A 123 -17.26 1.74 23.78
CA VAL A 123 -16.53 2.93 23.30
C VAL A 123 -15.73 3.62 24.41
N ALA A 124 -16.24 3.63 25.65
CA ALA A 124 -15.56 4.22 26.80
C ALA A 124 -14.21 3.52 27.16
N ASP A 125 -14.10 2.23 26.83
CA ASP A 125 -12.91 1.43 27.14
C ASP A 125 -11.91 1.40 25.94
N LEU A 126 -12.29 2.00 24.82
CA LEU A 126 -11.51 2.00 23.59
C LEU A 126 -10.07 2.51 23.73
N PRO A 127 -9.79 3.64 24.43
CA PRO A 127 -8.41 4.09 24.62
C PRO A 127 -7.52 3.09 25.36
N VAL A 128 -8.08 2.35 26.30
CA VAL A 128 -7.34 1.34 27.07
C VAL A 128 -6.95 0.17 26.17
N ILE A 129 -7.91 -0.39 25.45
CA ILE A 129 -7.68 -1.51 24.51
C ILE A 129 -6.72 -1.10 23.39
N TRP A 130 -6.87 0.12 22.86
CA TRP A 130 -5.92 0.65 21.89
C TRP A 130 -4.47 0.62 22.40
N ASN A 131 -4.24 1.14 23.60
CA ASN A 131 -2.91 1.20 24.19
C ASN A 131 -2.33 -0.20 24.45
N GLU A 132 -3.16 -1.14 24.89
CA GLU A 132 -2.76 -2.54 25.08
C GLU A 132 -2.35 -3.19 23.75
N GLN A 133 -3.11 -2.99 22.70
CA GLN A 133 -2.80 -3.56 21.37
C GLN A 133 -1.57 -2.89 20.72
N ILE A 134 -1.38 -1.58 20.85
CA ILE A 134 -0.14 -0.92 20.41
C ILE A 134 1.08 -1.52 21.13
N LYS A 135 0.95 -1.79 22.43
CA LYS A 135 2.01 -2.43 23.20
C LYS A 135 2.26 -3.87 22.74
N GLU A 136 1.22 -4.62 22.45
CA GLU A 136 1.31 -6.01 21.98
C GLU A 136 1.94 -6.11 20.58
N TYR A 137 1.44 -5.32 19.61
CA TYR A 137 1.85 -5.42 18.22
C TYR A 137 3.16 -4.71 17.90
N LEU A 138 3.44 -3.57 18.54
CA LEU A 138 4.55 -2.70 18.19
C LEU A 138 5.57 -2.49 19.34
N ASP A 139 5.28 -3.02 20.52
CA ASP A 139 6.08 -2.81 21.77
C ASP A 139 6.26 -1.34 22.16
N LEU A 140 5.30 -0.48 21.79
CA LEU A 140 5.34 0.96 22.05
C LEU A 140 4.39 1.34 23.21
N LYS A 141 4.70 2.47 23.85
CA LYS A 141 3.85 3.09 24.87
C LYS A 141 3.19 4.33 24.28
N VAL A 142 1.87 4.36 24.27
CA VAL A 142 1.09 5.54 23.85
C VAL A 142 1.12 6.59 24.96
N PRO A 143 1.59 7.82 24.70
CA PRO A 143 1.68 8.86 25.73
C PRO A 143 0.35 9.55 26.00
N ASP A 144 -0.49 9.72 24.96
CA ASP A 144 -1.79 10.37 25.00
C ASP A 144 -2.68 9.92 23.82
N ASP A 145 -3.97 10.27 23.86
CA ASP A 145 -4.94 9.86 22.86
C ASP A 145 -4.71 10.48 21.46
N SER A 146 -4.01 11.59 21.36
CA SER A 146 -3.70 12.23 20.08
C SER A 146 -2.69 11.43 19.28
N GLN A 147 -1.76 10.74 19.97
CA GLN A 147 -0.84 9.77 19.38
C GLN A 147 -1.40 8.33 19.45
N GLY A 148 -2.58 8.18 20.00
CA GLY A 148 -3.30 6.92 20.17
C GLY A 148 -4.55 6.84 19.32
N VAL A 149 -5.65 6.57 19.97
CA VAL A 149 -6.96 6.27 19.38
C VAL A 149 -7.55 7.40 18.52
N LEU A 150 -7.13 8.65 18.73
CA LEU A 150 -7.63 9.81 17.99
C LEU A 150 -6.82 10.19 16.75
N GLN A 151 -5.80 9.41 16.40
CA GLN A 151 -4.93 9.74 15.26
C GLN A 151 -5.61 9.61 13.88
N ASP A 152 -6.68 8.82 13.78
CA ASP A 152 -7.42 8.59 12.55
C ASP A 152 -8.84 9.18 12.62
N ILE A 153 -9.33 9.68 11.49
CA ILE A 153 -10.68 10.28 11.37
C ILE A 153 -11.77 9.29 10.95
N HIS A 154 -11.41 8.05 10.63
CA HIS A 154 -12.31 7.05 10.04
C HIS A 154 -13.54 6.79 10.92
N TRP A 155 -13.36 6.41 12.16
CA TRP A 155 -14.46 6.07 13.07
C TRP A 155 -15.35 7.28 13.40
N SER A 156 -14.75 8.45 13.61
CA SER A 156 -15.51 9.68 13.85
C SER A 156 -16.32 10.10 12.62
N GLY A 157 -15.88 9.74 11.42
CA GLY A 157 -16.61 9.91 10.16
C GLY A 157 -17.57 8.77 9.84
N GLY A 158 -17.74 7.77 10.72
CA GLY A 158 -18.60 6.61 10.51
C GLY A 158 -18.08 5.58 9.52
N GLN A 159 -16.79 5.61 9.21
CA GLN A 159 -16.14 4.70 8.27
C GLN A 159 -15.63 3.45 8.98
N PHE A 160 -16.49 2.46 9.14
CA PHE A 160 -16.14 1.15 9.67
C PHE A 160 -15.92 0.13 8.54
N GLY A 161 -15.03 -0.85 8.77
CA GLY A 161 -14.70 -1.88 7.79
C GLY A 161 -13.80 -1.40 6.64
N THR A 162 -13.23 -0.19 6.73
CA THR A 162 -12.41 0.38 5.66
C THR A 162 -10.92 0.09 5.84
N PHE A 163 -10.43 -0.04 7.06
CA PHE A 163 -9.00 -0.20 7.36
C PHE A 163 -8.37 -1.43 6.68
N CYS A 164 -9.07 -2.56 6.61
CA CYS A 164 -8.56 -3.77 5.95
C CYS A 164 -8.13 -3.54 4.50
N ASN A 165 -8.72 -2.54 3.81
CA ASN A 165 -8.39 -2.25 2.41
C ASN A 165 -6.95 -1.78 2.22
N TYR A 166 -6.31 -1.19 3.21
CA TYR A 166 -4.92 -0.76 3.13
C TYR A 166 -3.97 -1.97 3.01
N THR A 167 -4.11 -2.97 3.88
CA THR A 167 -3.36 -4.24 3.77
C THR A 167 -3.72 -5.01 2.51
N ILE A 168 -5.01 -5.06 2.14
CA ILE A 168 -5.46 -5.67 0.88
C ILE A 168 -4.75 -4.98 -0.30
N GLY A 169 -4.61 -3.66 -0.28
CA GLY A 169 -3.86 -2.91 -1.28
C GLY A 169 -2.39 -3.34 -1.39
N ASN A 170 -1.71 -3.49 -0.26
CA ASN A 170 -0.33 -3.98 -0.22
C ASN A 170 -0.20 -5.38 -0.83
N VAL A 171 -1.09 -6.30 -0.43
CA VAL A 171 -1.10 -7.68 -0.94
C VAL A 171 -1.36 -7.72 -2.44
N MET A 172 -2.38 -6.99 -2.92
CA MET A 172 -2.69 -6.91 -4.35
C MET A 172 -1.53 -6.32 -5.16
N ALA A 173 -0.91 -5.24 -4.69
CA ALA A 173 0.23 -4.62 -5.37
C ALA A 173 1.37 -5.62 -5.59
N ALA A 174 1.71 -6.39 -4.55
CA ALA A 174 2.76 -7.40 -4.63
C ALA A 174 2.39 -8.55 -5.57
N GLN A 175 1.15 -9.03 -5.51
CA GLN A 175 0.64 -10.11 -6.37
C GLN A 175 0.65 -9.69 -7.85
N LEU A 176 0.20 -8.47 -8.16
CA LEU A 176 0.24 -7.91 -9.51
C LEU A 176 1.68 -7.78 -10.02
N MET A 177 2.59 -7.25 -9.18
CA MET A 177 4.00 -7.10 -9.56
C MET A 177 4.70 -8.44 -9.77
N GLU A 178 4.44 -9.44 -8.95
CA GLU A 178 5.01 -10.78 -9.14
C GLU A 178 4.50 -11.42 -10.43
N THR A 179 3.18 -11.35 -10.67
CA THR A 179 2.56 -11.86 -11.90
C THR A 179 3.12 -11.18 -13.15
N MET A 180 3.25 -9.86 -13.12
CA MET A 180 3.83 -9.09 -14.21
C MET A 180 5.29 -9.52 -14.47
N LYS A 181 6.10 -9.63 -13.41
CA LYS A 181 7.51 -10.06 -13.54
C LYS A 181 7.65 -11.46 -14.16
N ASN A 182 6.78 -12.38 -13.76
CA ASN A 182 6.81 -13.76 -14.25
C ASN A 182 6.33 -13.90 -15.70
N ASN A 183 5.27 -13.17 -16.05
CA ASN A 183 4.62 -13.31 -17.36
C ASN A 183 5.17 -12.33 -18.42
N LYS A 184 5.78 -11.22 -17.99
CA LYS A 184 6.26 -10.12 -18.83
C LYS A 184 7.60 -9.57 -18.33
N PRO A 185 8.66 -10.40 -18.27
CA PRO A 185 9.95 -9.99 -17.71
C PRO A 185 10.57 -8.79 -18.44
N GLU A 186 10.18 -8.54 -19.71
CA GLU A 186 10.58 -7.36 -20.45
C GLU A 186 10.10 -6.05 -19.81
N ILE A 187 8.98 -6.05 -19.09
CA ILE A 187 8.50 -4.87 -18.36
C ILE A 187 9.47 -4.55 -17.21
N GLN A 188 9.91 -5.56 -16.46
CA GLN A 188 10.91 -5.35 -15.40
C GLN A 188 12.21 -4.81 -15.98
N ASN A 189 12.65 -5.31 -17.13
CA ASN A 189 13.84 -4.80 -17.84
C ASN A 189 13.70 -3.33 -18.25
N ASN A 190 12.50 -2.88 -18.59
CA ASN A 190 12.21 -1.47 -18.88
C ASN A 190 12.23 -0.61 -17.60
N ILE A 191 11.63 -1.09 -16.51
CA ILE A 191 11.67 -0.42 -15.20
C ILE A 191 13.11 -0.20 -14.77
N ASN A 192 13.98 -1.19 -14.94
CA ASN A 192 15.41 -1.12 -14.62
C ASN A 192 16.16 -0.01 -15.42
N LYS A 193 15.58 0.44 -16.52
CA LYS A 193 16.11 1.53 -17.37
C LYS A 193 15.32 2.84 -17.20
N ALA A 194 14.58 2.99 -16.12
CA ALA A 194 13.68 4.12 -15.86
C ALA A 194 12.59 4.35 -16.94
N ASN A 195 12.23 3.30 -17.70
CA ASN A 195 11.12 3.34 -18.65
C ASN A 195 9.88 2.67 -18.02
N TYR A 196 8.96 3.47 -17.50
CA TYR A 196 7.76 3.00 -16.79
C TYR A 196 6.53 2.84 -17.70
N LEU A 197 6.61 3.26 -18.96
CA LEU A 197 5.47 3.20 -19.88
C LEU A 197 4.95 1.76 -20.13
N PRO A 198 5.80 0.73 -20.27
CA PRO A 198 5.29 -0.65 -20.40
C PRO A 198 4.56 -1.15 -19.16
N LEU A 199 4.97 -0.73 -17.95
CA LEU A 199 4.23 -1.02 -16.70
C LEU A 199 2.86 -0.35 -16.72
N LEU A 200 2.81 0.94 -17.04
CA LEU A 200 1.54 1.68 -17.14
C LEU A 200 0.59 1.00 -18.14
N ASN A 201 1.07 0.64 -19.30
CA ASN A 201 0.25 -0.02 -20.33
C ASN A 201 -0.29 -1.37 -19.84
N TRP A 202 0.53 -2.15 -19.14
CA TRP A 202 0.09 -3.42 -18.56
C TRP A 202 -0.98 -3.22 -17.48
N LEU A 203 -0.77 -2.28 -16.55
CA LEU A 203 -1.73 -1.93 -15.51
C LEU A 203 -3.02 -1.36 -16.12
N SER A 204 -2.93 -0.48 -17.10
CA SER A 204 -4.10 0.06 -17.80
C SER A 204 -4.95 -1.03 -18.42
N SER A 205 -4.32 -1.98 -19.11
CA SER A 205 -5.04 -3.05 -19.82
C SER A 205 -5.65 -4.09 -18.87
N ASN A 206 -5.00 -4.39 -17.74
CA ASN A 206 -5.42 -5.47 -16.85
C ASN A 206 -6.21 -4.99 -15.63
N ILE A 207 -6.05 -3.72 -15.23
CA ILE A 207 -6.65 -3.16 -14.02
C ILE A 207 -7.46 -1.90 -14.32
N HIS A 208 -6.79 -0.81 -14.78
CA HIS A 208 -7.38 0.53 -14.79
C HIS A 208 -8.58 0.65 -15.73
N SER A 209 -8.46 0.15 -16.96
CA SER A 209 -9.52 0.28 -17.98
C SER A 209 -10.85 -0.33 -17.57
N HIS A 210 -10.82 -1.26 -16.61
CA HIS A 210 -12.04 -1.90 -16.11
C HIS A 210 -12.83 -1.05 -15.11
N GLY A 211 -12.23 0.01 -14.57
CA GLY A 211 -12.88 0.82 -13.55
C GLY A 211 -13.40 -0.05 -12.39
N ARG A 212 -14.68 0.14 -12.06
CA ARG A 212 -15.36 -0.64 -11.00
C ARG A 212 -16.26 -1.76 -11.53
N ARG A 213 -15.96 -2.25 -12.74
CA ARG A 213 -16.78 -3.28 -13.42
C ARG A 213 -16.75 -4.63 -12.73
N TYR A 214 -15.61 -5.01 -12.17
CA TYR A 214 -15.38 -6.31 -11.54
C TYR A 214 -15.22 -6.18 -10.04
N THR A 215 -15.61 -7.22 -9.30
CA THR A 215 -15.21 -7.34 -7.90
C THR A 215 -13.70 -7.49 -7.80
N ARG A 216 -13.13 -7.23 -6.63
CA ARG A 216 -11.70 -7.42 -6.38
C ARG A 216 -11.21 -8.81 -6.79
N ASN A 217 -11.94 -9.85 -6.39
CA ASN A 217 -11.56 -11.23 -6.69
C ASN A 217 -11.61 -11.53 -8.19
N GLU A 218 -12.69 -11.12 -8.88
CA GLU A 218 -12.78 -11.25 -10.35
C GLU A 218 -11.66 -10.50 -11.07
N LEU A 219 -11.30 -9.30 -10.61
CA LEU A 219 -10.22 -8.51 -11.18
C LEU A 219 -8.86 -9.22 -10.99
N LEU A 220 -8.60 -9.76 -9.80
CA LEU A 220 -7.38 -10.53 -9.53
C LEU A 220 -7.31 -11.82 -10.34
N GLU A 221 -8.38 -12.61 -10.39
CA GLU A 221 -8.42 -13.85 -11.18
C GLU A 221 -8.17 -13.58 -12.66
N ARG A 222 -8.68 -12.48 -13.20
CA ARG A 222 -8.47 -12.07 -14.60
C ARG A 222 -7.04 -11.63 -14.87
N SER A 223 -6.44 -10.90 -13.94
CA SER A 223 -5.11 -10.29 -14.10
C SER A 223 -3.96 -11.19 -13.67
N THR A 224 -4.19 -12.08 -12.69
CA THR A 224 -3.15 -12.91 -12.08
C THR A 224 -3.39 -14.41 -12.18
N GLY A 225 -4.63 -14.84 -12.44
CA GLY A 225 -5.04 -16.25 -12.48
C GLY A 225 -5.47 -16.80 -11.13
N GLU A 226 -5.43 -16.02 -10.07
CA GLU A 226 -5.83 -16.45 -8.72
C GLU A 226 -6.49 -15.31 -7.92
N THR A 227 -7.23 -15.66 -6.87
CA THR A 227 -7.80 -14.72 -5.91
C THR A 227 -6.70 -14.09 -5.04
N LEU A 228 -7.07 -13.30 -4.03
CA LEU A 228 -6.14 -12.64 -3.14
C LEU A 228 -5.20 -13.64 -2.45
N ASN A 229 -3.90 -13.49 -2.68
CA ASN A 229 -2.85 -14.36 -2.18
C ASN A 229 -1.77 -13.52 -1.46
N PRO A 230 -1.54 -13.70 -0.15
CA PRO A 230 -0.56 -12.92 0.59
C PRO A 230 0.91 -13.35 0.36
N LEU A 231 1.16 -14.53 -0.21
CA LEU A 231 2.51 -15.05 -0.34
C LEU A 231 3.45 -14.16 -1.16
N PRO A 232 3.03 -13.58 -2.31
CA PRO A 232 3.86 -12.61 -3.04
C PRO A 232 4.28 -11.41 -2.19
N TYR A 233 3.39 -10.93 -1.31
CA TYR A 233 3.68 -9.80 -0.44
C TYR A 233 4.69 -10.17 0.64
N LEU A 234 4.52 -11.30 1.31
CA LEU A 234 5.48 -11.78 2.31
C LEU A 234 6.87 -12.01 1.70
N LYS A 235 6.93 -12.60 0.51
CA LYS A 235 8.17 -12.76 -0.25
C LYS A 235 8.82 -11.43 -0.61
N TYR A 236 8.01 -10.45 -1.02
CA TYR A 236 8.48 -9.10 -1.30
C TYR A 236 9.10 -8.44 -0.07
N LEU A 237 8.43 -8.49 1.10
CA LEU A 237 8.96 -7.92 2.36
C LEU A 237 10.26 -8.61 2.80
N LYS A 238 10.33 -9.95 2.76
CA LYS A 238 11.56 -10.71 3.04
C LYS A 238 12.71 -10.27 2.13
N ASN A 239 12.45 -10.15 0.83
CA ASN A 239 13.46 -9.71 -0.16
C ASN A 239 13.92 -8.27 0.10
N LYS A 240 13.01 -7.36 0.43
CA LYS A 240 13.35 -5.97 0.75
C LYS A 240 14.19 -5.89 2.03
N ALA A 241 13.81 -6.61 3.08
CA ALA A 241 14.60 -6.67 4.32
C ALA A 241 16.01 -7.23 4.07
N ASN A 242 16.14 -8.22 3.19
CA ASN A 242 17.46 -8.71 2.77
C ASN A 242 18.26 -7.61 2.06
N GLN A 243 17.67 -6.88 1.14
CA GLN A 243 18.34 -5.78 0.41
C GLN A 243 18.79 -4.64 1.32
N VAL A 244 17.98 -4.30 2.34
CA VAL A 244 18.26 -3.18 3.25
C VAL A 244 19.25 -3.57 4.35
N TYR A 245 19.06 -4.75 4.96
CA TYR A 245 19.74 -5.16 6.19
C TYR A 245 20.68 -6.37 6.00
N GLY A 246 20.67 -7.02 4.85
CA GLY A 246 21.46 -8.23 4.61
C GLY A 246 20.97 -9.47 5.39
N VAL A 247 19.72 -9.44 5.90
CA VAL A 247 19.15 -10.56 6.65
C VAL A 247 18.56 -11.61 5.71
N SER A 248 18.73 -12.89 6.06
CA SER A 248 18.14 -14.01 5.34
C SER A 248 17.04 -14.64 6.20
N PHE A 249 15.91 -14.94 5.59
CA PHE A 249 14.81 -15.67 6.22
C PHE A 249 14.85 -17.10 5.73
N ASN A 250 14.86 -18.06 6.67
CA ASN A 250 14.64 -19.46 6.32
C ASN A 250 13.15 -19.64 5.96
N ASP A 251 12.88 -20.30 4.87
CA ASP A 251 11.51 -20.63 4.42
C ASP A 251 10.87 -21.72 5.31
#